data_95e63855513e0e654663d02543da5748
#
_entry.id   95e63855513e0e654663d02543da5748
#
_cell.length_a   1.000
_cell.length_b   1.000
_cell.length_c   1.000
_cell.angle_alpha   90.00
_cell.angle_beta   90.00
_cell.angle_gamma   90.00
#
_symmetry.space_group_name_H-M   'P 1'
#
loop_
_entity.id
_entity.type
_entity.pdbx_description
1 polymer ?
#
loop_
_entity_poly.entity_id
_entity_poly.type
_entity_poly.pdbx_seq_one_letter_code
_entity_poly.pdbx_strand_id
1 'polypeptide(L)'
;APEQFVLTTGVPTIKASVTAVLKPSPYVPTVSKVIEDMICDTFPEEYVAVTQGHRDVNGLLLEQRWDMIFFTGSPSLGRLVMASAAKNLTPVVLELGGKSPCIIDKDADIRTAAKRVAWGKSLNAGQTCIAPDYLMLHKDIKDSFLSALKAEFNALLGDDPQKSEHFVRIVNDKAFERIESYLKDGDIVFGGRRDRSERYFEPTVLDNVSADSPVMQEEIFGPIF
;
A
#
# COMPACT_ATOMS: atom_id res chain seq x y z
N ALA A 1 -3.74 -2.81 3.04
CA ALA A 1 -3.78 -4.16 2.96
C ALA A 1 -2.78 -4.99 3.80
N PRO A 2 -2.25 -4.49 4.97
CA PRO A 2 -1.45 -5.34 5.86
C PRO A 2 -2.22 -6.54 6.39
N GLU A 3 -3.55 -6.42 6.53
CA GLU A 3 -4.42 -7.46 7.09
C GLU A 3 -4.59 -8.66 6.15
N GLN A 4 -4.67 -8.40 4.86
CA GLN A 4 -4.77 -9.45 3.85
C GLN A 4 -3.52 -10.34 3.86
N PHE A 5 -2.38 -9.74 4.21
CA PHE A 5 -1.10 -10.43 4.31
C PHE A 5 -1.00 -11.31 5.56
N VAL A 6 -1.44 -10.81 6.71
CA VAL A 6 -1.48 -11.60 7.96
C VAL A 6 -2.33 -12.86 7.77
N LEU A 7 -3.52 -12.75 7.18
CA LEU A 7 -4.37 -13.92 6.91
C LEU A 7 -3.77 -14.87 5.87
N THR A 8 -3.13 -14.35 4.84
CA THR A 8 -2.54 -15.17 3.77
C THR A 8 -1.27 -15.89 4.23
N THR A 9 -0.46 -15.26 5.06
CA THR A 9 0.82 -15.83 5.53
C THR A 9 0.66 -16.65 6.80
N GLY A 10 -0.30 -16.33 7.65
CA GLY A 10 -0.63 -17.16 8.82
C GLY A 10 -1.15 -18.54 8.46
N VAL A 11 -1.94 -18.67 7.39
CA VAL A 11 -2.51 -19.95 6.95
C VAL A 11 -1.45 -21.01 6.60
N PRO A 12 -0.42 -20.72 5.78
CA PRO A 12 0.67 -21.68 5.54
C PRO A 12 1.43 -22.08 6.81
N THR A 13 1.67 -21.13 7.70
CA THR A 13 2.35 -21.36 8.98
C THR A 13 1.57 -22.34 9.86
N ILE A 14 0.26 -22.13 9.99
CA ILE A 14 -0.63 -23.02 10.76
C ILE A 14 -0.68 -24.43 10.15
N LYS A 15 -0.75 -24.51 8.81
CA LYS A 15 -0.72 -25.80 8.09
C LYS A 15 0.60 -26.57 8.28
N ALA A 16 1.70 -25.86 8.51
CA ALA A 16 3.00 -26.49 8.75
C ALA A 16 3.19 -27.00 10.19
N SER A 17 2.16 -26.93 11.04
CA SER A 17 2.19 -27.37 12.45
C SER A 17 3.26 -26.65 13.29
N VAL A 18 3.43 -25.36 13.07
CA VAL A 18 4.31 -24.48 13.85
C VAL A 18 3.49 -23.51 14.69
N THR A 19 4.04 -23.03 15.79
CA THR A 19 3.43 -21.95 16.56
C THR A 19 3.65 -20.61 15.90
N ALA A 20 2.73 -19.67 16.10
CA ALA A 20 2.82 -18.35 15.48
C ALA A 20 2.41 -17.23 16.43
N VAL A 21 3.11 -16.11 16.35
CA VAL A 21 2.69 -14.84 16.94
C VAL A 21 2.34 -13.89 15.81
N LEU A 22 1.09 -13.44 15.79
CA LEU A 22 0.58 -12.48 14.80
C LEU A 22 0.59 -11.08 15.40
N LYS A 23 1.11 -10.12 14.66
CA LYS A 23 1.12 -8.71 15.06
C LYS A 23 0.47 -7.87 13.97
N PRO A 24 -0.86 -7.59 14.07
CA PRO A 24 -1.58 -6.77 13.11
C PRO A 24 -1.15 -5.30 13.16
N SER A 25 -1.53 -4.55 12.12
CA SER A 25 -1.19 -3.14 12.00
C SER A 25 -1.93 -2.27 13.03
N PRO A 26 -1.24 -1.38 13.76
CA PRO A 26 -1.89 -0.45 14.69
C PRO A 26 -2.65 0.69 13.99
N TYR A 27 -2.49 0.84 12.68
CA TYR A 27 -3.15 1.91 11.91
C TYR A 27 -4.59 1.57 11.49
N VAL A 28 -5.01 0.32 11.69
CA VAL A 28 -6.36 -0.19 11.40
C VAL A 28 -6.94 -0.93 12.60
N PRO A 29 -7.10 -0.26 13.75
CA PRO A 29 -7.36 -0.91 15.02
C PRO A 29 -8.64 -1.76 15.05
N THR A 30 -9.69 -1.34 14.35
CA THR A 30 -10.95 -2.10 14.27
C THR A 30 -10.74 -3.44 13.57
N VAL A 31 -10.03 -3.46 12.43
CA VAL A 31 -9.74 -4.70 11.70
C VAL A 31 -8.78 -5.58 12.51
N SER A 32 -7.78 -4.97 13.14
CA SER A 32 -6.83 -5.68 13.99
C SER A 32 -7.53 -6.37 15.18
N LYS A 33 -8.55 -5.72 15.75
CA LYS A 33 -9.37 -6.32 16.81
C LYS A 33 -10.21 -7.51 16.31
N VAL A 34 -10.82 -7.38 15.14
CA VAL A 34 -11.56 -8.51 14.53
C VAL A 34 -10.66 -9.69 14.25
N ILE A 35 -9.42 -9.45 13.76
CA ILE A 35 -8.43 -10.51 13.55
C ILE A 35 -8.08 -11.18 14.88
N GLU A 36 -7.83 -10.41 15.92
CA GLU A 36 -7.54 -10.94 17.26
C GLU A 36 -8.69 -11.82 17.76
N ASP A 37 -9.92 -11.33 17.72
CA ASP A 37 -11.10 -12.07 18.19
C ASP A 37 -11.25 -13.38 17.40
N MET A 38 -11.15 -13.33 16.08
CA MET A 38 -11.26 -14.52 15.22
C MET A 38 -10.18 -15.55 15.52
N ILE A 39 -8.95 -15.13 15.79
CA ILE A 39 -7.86 -16.05 16.11
C ILE A 39 -8.03 -16.63 17.51
N CYS A 40 -8.35 -15.81 18.52
CA CYS A 40 -8.56 -16.25 19.89
C CYS A 40 -9.76 -17.22 20.02
N ASP A 41 -10.79 -17.02 19.23
CA ASP A 41 -11.96 -17.92 19.18
C ASP A 41 -11.66 -19.26 18.49
N THR A 42 -10.63 -19.29 17.64
CA THR A 42 -10.33 -20.47 16.78
C THR A 42 -9.17 -21.32 17.32
N PHE A 43 -8.16 -20.70 17.90
CA PHE A 43 -6.92 -21.36 18.29
C PHE A 43 -6.58 -21.12 19.77
N PRO A 44 -6.05 -22.12 20.48
CA PRO A 44 -5.41 -21.90 21.77
C PRO A 44 -4.22 -20.94 21.65
N GLU A 45 -4.03 -20.07 22.65
CA GLU A 45 -2.97 -19.06 22.65
C GLU A 45 -1.56 -19.65 22.50
N GLU A 46 -1.32 -20.81 23.09
CA GLU A 46 -0.05 -21.53 22.98
C GLU A 46 0.25 -22.00 21.55
N TYR A 47 -0.73 -21.99 20.65
CA TYR A 47 -0.60 -22.37 19.25
C TYR A 47 -0.51 -21.16 18.33
N VAL A 48 -1.45 -20.21 18.48
CA VAL A 48 -1.45 -18.96 17.74
C VAL A 48 -1.81 -17.82 18.67
N ALA A 49 -0.85 -16.98 18.97
CA ALA A 49 -1.06 -15.77 19.77
C ALA A 49 -1.21 -14.53 18.89
N VAL A 50 -1.99 -13.56 19.34
CA VAL A 50 -2.08 -12.23 18.70
C VAL A 50 -1.58 -11.18 19.68
N THR A 51 -0.69 -10.33 19.22
CA THR A 51 -0.17 -9.21 20.01
C THR A 51 -0.49 -7.90 19.32
N GLN A 52 -1.20 -7.01 19.99
CA GLN A 52 -1.46 -5.66 19.52
C GLN A 52 -0.50 -4.65 20.14
N GLY A 53 -0.32 -3.52 19.49
CA GLY A 53 0.51 -2.43 19.99
C GLY A 53 1.26 -1.67 18.90
N HIS A 54 1.94 -0.62 19.31
CA HIS A 54 2.69 0.29 18.46
C HIS A 54 4.20 -0.05 18.41
N ARG A 55 5.03 0.98 18.29
CA ARG A 55 6.50 0.84 18.08
C ARG A 55 7.21 0.17 19.24
N ASP A 56 6.76 0.40 20.45
CA ASP A 56 7.26 -0.22 21.69
C ASP A 56 7.11 -1.74 21.64
N VAL A 57 5.90 -2.22 21.34
CA VAL A 57 5.63 -3.65 21.18
C VAL A 57 6.42 -4.24 20.01
N ASN A 58 6.52 -3.53 18.88
CA ASN A 58 7.34 -3.99 17.75
C ASN A 58 8.82 -4.16 18.19
N GLY A 59 9.36 -3.22 18.97
CA GLY A 59 10.71 -3.31 19.52
C GLY A 59 10.90 -4.56 20.39
N LEU A 60 9.99 -4.78 21.33
CA LEU A 60 10.02 -5.96 22.22
C LEU A 60 9.93 -7.29 21.44
N LEU A 61 9.07 -7.36 20.41
CA LEU A 61 8.98 -8.55 19.55
C LEU A 61 10.27 -8.80 18.77
N LEU A 62 10.90 -7.75 18.24
CA LEU A 62 12.15 -7.86 17.49
C LEU A 62 13.36 -8.21 18.38
N GLU A 63 13.28 -8.04 19.68
CA GLU A 63 14.29 -8.47 20.65
C GLU A 63 14.18 -9.97 21.02
N GLN A 64 13.03 -10.58 20.72
CA GLN A 64 12.84 -12.01 21.01
C GLN A 64 13.59 -12.89 20.01
N ARG A 65 13.87 -14.11 20.44
CA ARG A 65 14.47 -15.14 19.59
C ARG A 65 13.36 -15.90 18.84
N TRP A 66 13.32 -15.71 17.52
CA TRP A 66 12.38 -16.39 16.63
C TRP A 66 13.10 -17.41 15.75
N ASP A 67 12.38 -18.46 15.33
CA ASP A 67 12.86 -19.39 14.32
C ASP A 67 12.74 -18.81 12.91
N MET A 68 11.74 -17.92 12.67
CA MET A 68 11.56 -17.17 11.42
C MET A 68 10.75 -15.91 11.68
N ILE A 69 11.05 -14.84 10.95
CA ILE A 69 10.23 -13.62 10.92
C ILE A 69 9.72 -13.41 9.49
N PHE A 70 8.39 -13.32 9.36
CA PHE A 70 7.74 -12.83 8.16
C PHE A 70 7.29 -11.38 8.38
N PHE A 71 7.70 -10.47 7.53
CA PHE A 71 7.40 -9.06 7.67
C PHE A 71 6.93 -8.44 6.35
N THR A 72 5.83 -7.67 6.41
CA THR A 72 5.36 -6.82 5.32
C THR A 72 5.38 -5.37 5.76
N GLY A 73 5.97 -4.49 4.95
CA GLY A 73 6.01 -3.06 5.24
C GLY A 73 6.99 -2.28 4.39
N SER A 74 7.40 -1.10 4.87
CA SER A 74 8.33 -0.26 4.11
C SER A 74 9.75 -0.83 4.09
N PRO A 75 10.56 -0.54 3.05
CA PRO A 75 11.97 -0.94 2.99
C PRO A 75 12.79 -0.47 4.20
N SER A 76 12.48 0.70 4.77
CA SER A 76 13.17 1.21 5.97
C SER A 76 12.92 0.33 7.20
N LEU A 77 11.67 -0.11 7.41
CA LEU A 77 11.32 -1.02 8.49
C LEU A 77 11.85 -2.43 8.23
N GLY A 78 11.83 -2.90 6.98
CA GLY A 78 12.42 -4.19 6.60
C GLY A 78 13.91 -4.28 6.95
N ARG A 79 14.68 -3.20 6.75
CA ARG A 79 16.08 -3.13 7.20
C ARG A 79 16.23 -3.27 8.71
N LEU A 80 15.34 -2.65 9.50
CA LEU A 80 15.36 -2.79 10.95
C LEU A 80 15.04 -4.23 11.39
N VAL A 81 14.04 -4.84 10.78
CA VAL A 81 13.68 -6.25 11.04
C VAL A 81 14.86 -7.16 10.73
N MET A 82 15.47 -7.01 9.55
CA MET A 82 16.63 -7.81 9.15
C MET A 82 17.83 -7.62 10.09
N ALA A 83 18.14 -6.38 10.46
CA ALA A 83 19.24 -6.09 11.38
C ALA A 83 19.00 -6.67 12.78
N SER A 84 17.75 -6.68 13.25
CA SER A 84 17.40 -7.28 14.53
C SER A 84 17.48 -8.81 14.48
N ALA A 85 16.93 -9.42 13.45
CA ALA A 85 16.95 -10.86 13.22
C ALA A 85 18.37 -11.43 13.10
N ALA A 86 19.29 -10.67 12.50
CA ALA A 86 20.69 -11.07 12.33
C ALA A 86 21.40 -11.34 13.66
N LYS A 87 21.01 -10.71 14.77
CA LYS A 87 21.59 -10.94 16.09
C LYS A 87 21.43 -12.38 16.57
N ASN A 88 20.34 -13.04 16.15
CA ASN A 88 19.99 -14.40 16.51
C ASN A 88 20.13 -15.37 15.33
N LEU A 89 20.65 -14.91 14.17
CA LEU A 89 20.69 -15.67 12.92
C LEU A 89 19.29 -16.13 12.47
N THR A 90 18.25 -15.40 12.84
CA THR A 90 16.86 -15.71 12.48
C THR A 90 16.62 -15.44 11.00
N PRO A 91 16.16 -16.43 10.21
CA PRO A 91 15.73 -16.21 8.84
C PRO A 91 14.60 -15.19 8.73
N VAL A 92 14.62 -14.37 7.68
CA VAL A 92 13.55 -13.38 7.43
C VAL A 92 12.97 -13.54 6.03
N VAL A 93 11.66 -13.37 5.92
CA VAL A 93 10.97 -13.15 4.67
C VAL A 93 10.42 -11.73 4.70
N LEU A 94 10.84 -10.90 3.75
CA LEU A 94 10.51 -9.48 3.69
C LEU A 94 9.67 -9.19 2.45
N GLU A 95 8.41 -8.82 2.65
CA GLU A 95 7.53 -8.28 1.63
C GLU A 95 7.51 -6.76 1.76
N LEU A 96 8.08 -6.09 0.79
CA LEU A 96 8.33 -4.65 0.84
C LEU A 96 7.61 -3.93 -0.28
N GLY A 97 7.82 -2.62 -0.39
CA GLY A 97 7.25 -1.81 -1.46
C GLY A 97 7.89 -2.04 -2.82
N GLY A 98 7.28 -1.46 -3.84
CA GLY A 98 7.75 -1.52 -5.21
C GLY A 98 7.49 -0.21 -5.97
N LYS A 99 8.38 0.14 -6.90
CA LYS A 99 8.19 1.22 -7.87
C LYS A 99 7.70 0.62 -9.18
N SER A 100 6.44 0.17 -9.20
CA SER A 100 5.86 -0.62 -10.28
C SER A 100 5.53 0.23 -11.51
N PRO A 101 6.27 0.11 -12.64
CA PRO A 101 5.95 0.82 -13.87
C PRO A 101 4.68 0.24 -14.51
N CYS A 102 3.83 1.11 -15.03
CA CYS A 102 2.71 0.73 -15.87
C CYS A 102 2.95 1.25 -17.30
N ILE A 103 3.23 0.34 -18.20
CA ILE A 103 3.64 0.67 -19.56
C ILE A 103 2.46 0.48 -20.51
N ILE A 104 2.09 1.55 -21.24
CA ILE A 104 1.01 1.54 -22.25
C ILE A 104 1.61 1.89 -23.60
N ASP A 105 1.72 0.88 -24.45
CA ASP A 105 2.25 1.05 -25.81
C ASP A 105 1.14 1.52 -26.78
N LYS A 106 1.55 2.02 -27.93
CA LYS A 106 0.68 2.61 -28.98
C LYS A 106 -0.42 1.66 -29.46
N ASP A 107 -0.16 0.35 -29.46
CA ASP A 107 -1.08 -0.68 -29.94
C ASP A 107 -2.04 -1.18 -28.83
N ALA A 108 -1.97 -0.62 -27.62
CA ALA A 108 -2.87 -0.98 -26.54
C ALA A 108 -4.31 -0.51 -26.80
N ASP A 109 -5.29 -1.33 -26.40
CA ASP A 109 -6.67 -0.85 -26.31
C ASP A 109 -6.81 0.17 -25.18
N ILE A 110 -6.91 1.44 -25.55
CA ILE A 110 -6.87 2.59 -24.64
C ILE A 110 -7.96 2.49 -23.57
N ARG A 111 -9.18 2.10 -23.97
CA ARG A 111 -10.31 2.02 -23.04
C ARG A 111 -10.10 0.93 -21.98
N THR A 112 -9.70 -0.25 -22.41
CA THR A 112 -9.42 -1.36 -21.51
C THR A 112 -8.23 -1.05 -20.58
N ALA A 113 -7.16 -0.45 -21.14
CA ALA A 113 -5.99 -0.06 -20.36
C ALA A 113 -6.35 1.00 -19.31
N ALA A 114 -7.05 2.07 -19.69
CA ALA A 114 -7.50 3.12 -18.78
C ALA A 114 -8.38 2.58 -17.64
N LYS A 115 -9.33 1.69 -17.97
CA LYS A 115 -10.20 1.04 -16.98
C LYS A 115 -9.41 0.22 -15.95
N ARG A 116 -8.43 -0.57 -16.41
CA ARG A 116 -7.59 -1.39 -15.53
C ARG A 116 -6.68 -0.54 -14.65
N VAL A 117 -6.09 0.53 -15.22
CA VAL A 117 -5.22 1.46 -14.49
C VAL A 117 -6.01 2.24 -13.45
N ALA A 118 -7.19 2.78 -13.81
CA ALA A 118 -8.07 3.46 -12.87
C ALA A 118 -8.47 2.55 -11.71
N TRP A 119 -8.89 1.32 -12.00
CA TRP A 119 -9.22 0.33 -10.98
C TRP A 119 -8.02 0.01 -10.08
N GLY A 120 -6.85 -0.30 -10.68
CA GLY A 120 -5.65 -0.67 -9.93
C GLY A 120 -5.15 0.44 -8.99
N LYS A 121 -5.31 1.72 -9.38
CA LYS A 121 -4.94 2.86 -8.53
C LYS A 121 -6.03 3.23 -7.53
N SER A 122 -7.30 3.00 -7.84
CA SER A 122 -8.40 3.25 -6.90
C SER A 122 -8.43 2.23 -5.78
N LEU A 123 -7.97 1.00 -6.02
CA LEU A 123 -7.90 -0.04 -5.00
C LEU A 123 -7.06 0.46 -3.82
N ASN A 124 -7.69 0.56 -2.64
CA ASN A 124 -7.09 1.09 -1.43
C ASN A 124 -6.43 2.48 -1.60
N ALA A 125 -6.94 3.32 -2.52
CA ALA A 125 -6.37 4.61 -2.91
C ALA A 125 -4.89 4.54 -3.28
N GLY A 126 -4.48 3.48 -3.98
CA GLY A 126 -3.10 3.26 -4.41
C GLY A 126 -2.13 2.87 -3.28
N GLN A 127 -2.61 2.66 -2.06
CA GLN A 127 -1.81 2.23 -0.91
C GLN A 127 -1.62 0.71 -0.93
N THR A 128 -1.01 0.21 -2.01
CA THR A 128 -0.82 -1.21 -2.30
C THR A 128 0.52 -1.41 -2.97
N CYS A 129 1.32 -2.38 -2.51
CA CYS A 129 2.68 -2.65 -3.00
C CYS A 129 2.75 -3.03 -4.50
N ILE A 130 1.64 -3.50 -5.07
CA ILE A 130 1.50 -3.85 -6.49
C ILE A 130 0.69 -2.82 -7.28
N ALA A 131 0.33 -1.66 -6.69
CA ALA A 131 -0.37 -0.60 -7.42
C ALA A 131 0.51 -0.07 -8.57
N PRO A 132 -0.09 0.30 -9.71
CA PRO A 132 0.64 1.05 -10.73
C PRO A 132 1.18 2.33 -10.09
N ASP A 133 2.51 2.44 -10.01
CA ASP A 133 3.15 3.54 -9.29
C ASP A 133 3.35 4.75 -10.21
N TYR A 134 3.87 4.53 -11.41
CA TYR A 134 4.00 5.56 -12.44
C TYR A 134 3.64 5.01 -13.83
N LEU A 135 3.29 5.91 -14.74
CA LEU A 135 2.84 5.59 -16.10
C LEU A 135 3.95 5.89 -17.12
N MET A 136 4.21 4.94 -18.01
CA MET A 136 5.01 5.13 -19.21
C MET A 136 4.10 5.00 -20.42
N LEU A 137 3.76 6.14 -21.02
CA LEU A 137 2.82 6.21 -22.15
C LEU A 137 3.55 6.46 -23.46
N HIS A 138 3.22 5.70 -24.51
CA HIS A 138 3.68 6.06 -25.84
C HIS A 138 3.16 7.44 -26.19
N LYS A 139 4.01 8.31 -26.74
CA LYS A 139 3.69 9.74 -26.99
C LYS A 139 2.42 9.95 -27.82
N ASP A 140 2.15 9.08 -28.80
CA ASP A 140 1.04 9.24 -29.74
C ASP A 140 -0.34 8.94 -29.11
N ILE A 141 -0.37 8.25 -27.96
CA ILE A 141 -1.60 7.91 -27.23
C ILE A 141 -1.77 8.65 -25.92
N LYS A 142 -0.80 9.46 -25.51
CA LYS A 142 -0.77 10.11 -24.20
C LYS A 142 -2.07 10.85 -23.89
N ASP A 143 -2.48 11.80 -24.74
CA ASP A 143 -3.64 12.65 -24.47
C ASP A 143 -4.96 11.85 -24.48
N SER A 144 -5.10 10.92 -25.42
CA SER A 144 -6.28 10.06 -25.49
C SER A 144 -6.37 9.11 -24.29
N PHE A 145 -5.24 8.56 -23.85
CA PHE A 145 -5.19 7.72 -22.67
C PHE A 145 -5.51 8.50 -21.37
N LEU A 146 -4.92 9.67 -21.17
CA LEU A 146 -5.17 10.51 -19.99
C LEU A 146 -6.63 10.97 -19.93
N SER A 147 -7.23 11.29 -21.07
CA SER A 147 -8.66 11.61 -21.15
C SER A 147 -9.54 10.41 -20.76
N ALA A 148 -9.22 9.22 -21.29
CA ALA A 148 -9.92 7.99 -20.95
C ALA A 148 -9.73 7.62 -19.46
N LEU A 149 -8.52 7.76 -18.93
CA LEU A 149 -8.21 7.48 -17.54
C LEU A 149 -9.02 8.35 -16.58
N LYS A 150 -9.14 9.66 -16.88
CA LYS A 150 -9.98 10.57 -16.11
C LYS A 150 -11.45 10.16 -16.13
N ALA A 151 -11.96 9.79 -17.32
CA ALA A 151 -13.34 9.32 -17.45
C ALA A 151 -13.60 8.03 -16.67
N GLU A 152 -12.65 7.10 -16.63
CA GLU A 152 -12.78 5.85 -15.87
C GLU A 152 -12.73 6.10 -14.35
N PHE A 153 -11.93 7.06 -13.85
CA PHE A 153 -12.00 7.47 -12.44
C PHE A 153 -13.37 8.02 -12.07
N ASN A 154 -13.95 8.89 -12.93
CA ASN A 154 -15.31 9.42 -12.70
C ASN A 154 -16.36 8.30 -12.73
N ALA A 155 -16.22 7.34 -13.62
CA ALA A 155 -17.13 6.20 -13.70
C ALA A 155 -17.05 5.30 -12.46
N LEU A 156 -15.86 5.12 -11.87
CA LEU A 156 -15.63 4.30 -10.68
C LEU A 156 -16.05 4.99 -9.38
N LEU A 157 -15.76 6.27 -9.25
CA LEU A 157 -15.82 6.99 -7.98
C LEU A 157 -16.92 8.05 -7.93
N GLY A 158 -17.58 8.30 -9.07
CA GLY A 158 -18.55 9.39 -9.22
C GLY A 158 -17.89 10.74 -9.52
N ASP A 159 -18.72 11.76 -9.69
CA ASP A 159 -18.26 13.13 -10.00
C ASP A 159 -17.50 13.78 -8.84
N ASP A 160 -17.70 13.29 -7.64
CA ASP A 160 -17.02 13.74 -6.42
C ASP A 160 -16.43 12.55 -5.66
N PRO A 161 -15.20 12.13 -5.96
CA PRO A 161 -14.54 11.01 -5.29
C PRO A 161 -14.44 11.14 -3.77
N GLN A 162 -14.49 12.35 -3.23
CA GLN A 162 -14.48 12.58 -1.77
C GLN A 162 -15.75 12.03 -1.10
N LYS A 163 -16.87 12.04 -1.82
CA LYS A 163 -18.16 11.51 -1.34
C LYS A 163 -18.41 10.05 -1.69
N SER A 164 -17.50 9.44 -2.43
CA SER A 164 -17.62 8.04 -2.82
C SER A 164 -17.45 7.12 -1.61
N GLU A 165 -18.42 6.25 -1.37
CA GLU A 165 -18.36 5.21 -0.34
C GLU A 165 -17.31 4.13 -0.65
N HIS A 166 -16.84 4.07 -1.90
CA HIS A 166 -15.86 3.08 -2.38
C HIS A 166 -14.43 3.59 -2.39
N PHE A 167 -14.21 4.88 -2.06
CA PHE A 167 -12.87 5.44 -2.09
C PHE A 167 -12.35 5.72 -0.67
N VAL A 168 -11.37 4.95 -0.26
CA VAL A 168 -10.80 5.03 1.08
C VAL A 168 -9.93 6.28 1.28
N ARG A 169 -9.52 6.52 2.52
CA ARG A 169 -8.67 7.64 2.93
C ARG A 169 -7.21 7.20 3.08
N ILE A 170 -6.30 8.17 3.08
CA ILE A 170 -4.90 7.92 3.39
C ILE A 170 -4.77 7.49 4.85
N VAL A 171 -3.96 6.47 5.09
CA VAL A 171 -3.92 5.72 6.36
C VAL A 171 -3.59 6.58 7.58
N ASN A 172 -2.74 7.59 7.44
CA ASN A 172 -2.37 8.51 8.52
C ASN A 172 -1.84 9.85 7.97
N ASP A 173 -1.69 10.83 8.86
CA ASP A 173 -1.28 12.20 8.50
C ASP A 173 0.14 12.25 7.94
N LYS A 174 1.06 11.43 8.45
CA LYS A 174 2.44 11.35 7.93
C LYS A 174 2.47 10.87 6.47
N ALA A 175 1.67 9.87 6.13
CA ALA A 175 1.54 9.40 4.75
C ALA A 175 0.88 10.47 3.87
N PHE A 176 -0.14 11.17 4.39
CA PHE A 176 -0.78 12.28 3.69
C PHE A 176 0.21 13.39 3.36
N GLU A 177 0.99 13.86 4.33
CA GLU A 177 2.01 14.91 4.16
C GLU A 177 3.07 14.51 3.11
N ARG A 178 3.52 13.26 3.15
CA ARG A 178 4.47 12.74 2.16
C ARG A 178 3.88 12.75 0.74
N ILE A 179 2.65 12.25 0.57
CA ILE A 179 1.96 12.23 -0.73
C ILE A 179 1.71 13.66 -1.21
N GLU A 180 1.27 14.56 -0.33
CA GLU A 180 1.06 15.97 -0.66
C GLU A 180 2.35 16.64 -1.13
N SER A 181 3.48 16.29 -0.55
CA SER A 181 4.77 16.86 -0.95
C SER A 181 5.17 16.55 -2.39
N TYR A 182 4.65 15.47 -2.98
CA TYR A 182 4.94 15.08 -4.37
C TYR A 182 4.23 15.94 -5.41
N LEU A 183 3.18 16.69 -5.04
CA LEU A 183 2.47 17.54 -6.01
C LEU A 183 3.33 18.65 -6.63
N LYS A 184 4.45 18.98 -6.01
CA LYS A 184 5.42 19.97 -6.53
C LYS A 184 6.45 19.37 -7.49
N ASP A 185 6.46 18.05 -7.66
CA ASP A 185 7.48 17.34 -8.43
C ASP A 185 7.14 17.28 -9.94
N GLY A 186 5.95 17.73 -10.34
CA GLY A 186 5.51 17.78 -11.73
C GLY A 186 4.29 18.67 -11.94
N ASP A 187 3.80 18.72 -13.17
CA ASP A 187 2.60 19.46 -13.54
C ASP A 187 1.35 18.61 -13.33
N ILE A 188 0.37 19.12 -12.58
CA ILE A 188 -0.88 18.40 -12.36
C ILE A 188 -1.71 18.41 -13.66
N VAL A 189 -1.90 17.24 -14.26
CA VAL A 189 -2.75 17.07 -15.45
C VAL A 189 -4.22 17.04 -15.08
N PHE A 190 -4.57 16.28 -14.04
CA PHE A 190 -5.89 16.29 -13.41
C PHE A 190 -5.79 15.80 -11.95
N GLY A 191 -6.84 16.06 -11.17
CA GLY A 191 -6.85 15.76 -9.75
C GLY A 191 -6.20 16.85 -8.90
N GLY A 192 -5.52 16.48 -7.84
CA GLY A 192 -4.81 17.37 -6.94
C GLY A 192 -5.65 17.96 -5.80
N ARG A 193 -6.97 17.75 -5.81
CA ARG A 193 -7.85 18.16 -4.71
C ARG A 193 -7.60 17.27 -3.50
N ARG A 194 -7.55 17.86 -2.34
CA ARG A 194 -7.26 17.14 -1.11
C ARG A 194 -7.89 17.81 0.10
N ASP A 195 -8.18 17.03 1.10
CA ASP A 195 -8.69 17.48 2.40
C ASP A 195 -7.94 16.75 3.53
N ARG A 196 -7.10 17.50 4.24
CA ARG A 196 -6.28 16.95 5.32
C ARG A 196 -7.13 16.47 6.50
N SER A 197 -8.23 17.17 6.78
CA SER A 197 -9.09 16.84 7.93
C SER A 197 -9.74 15.46 7.78
N GLU A 198 -10.04 15.06 6.56
CA GLU A 198 -10.55 13.75 6.20
C GLU A 198 -9.46 12.79 5.70
N ARG A 199 -8.21 13.23 5.56
CA ARG A 199 -7.15 12.48 4.87
C ARG A 199 -7.55 12.06 3.45
N TYR A 200 -8.41 12.84 2.82
CA TYR A 200 -8.82 12.64 1.45
C TYR A 200 -7.75 13.14 0.47
N PHE A 201 -7.46 12.35 -0.54
CA PHE A 201 -6.59 12.73 -1.64
C PHE A 201 -7.16 12.24 -2.96
N GLU A 202 -7.44 13.14 -3.88
CA GLU A 202 -8.03 12.82 -5.18
C GLU A 202 -7.06 12.01 -6.06
N PRO A 203 -7.55 11.04 -6.87
CA PRO A 203 -6.72 10.43 -7.90
C PRO A 203 -6.09 11.50 -8.80
N THR A 204 -4.76 11.50 -8.86
CA THR A 204 -3.98 12.61 -9.45
C THR A 204 -2.96 12.07 -10.43
N VAL A 205 -2.81 12.75 -11.56
CA VAL A 205 -1.72 12.49 -12.51
C VAL A 205 -0.81 13.72 -12.58
N LEU A 206 0.48 13.48 -12.41
CA LEU A 206 1.55 14.43 -12.64
C LEU A 206 2.21 14.14 -13.99
N ASP A 207 2.58 15.19 -14.70
CA ASP A 207 3.37 15.12 -15.94
C ASP A 207 4.66 15.93 -15.78
N ASN A 208 5.57 15.81 -16.75
CA ASN A 208 6.86 16.51 -16.74
C ASN A 208 7.71 16.26 -15.48
N VAL A 209 7.54 15.08 -14.87
CA VAL A 209 8.26 14.67 -13.68
C VAL A 209 9.71 14.31 -14.03
N SER A 210 10.68 14.90 -13.33
CA SER A 210 12.08 14.49 -13.46
C SER A 210 12.32 13.12 -12.83
N ALA A 211 13.17 12.31 -13.44
CA ALA A 211 13.58 11.02 -12.87
C ALA A 211 14.27 11.17 -11.49
N ASP A 212 14.86 12.32 -11.21
CA ASP A 212 15.54 12.62 -9.93
C ASP A 212 14.60 13.21 -8.89
N SER A 213 13.33 13.47 -9.23
CA SER A 213 12.35 14.03 -8.29
C SER A 213 12.03 13.04 -7.16
N PRO A 214 11.72 13.51 -5.94
CA PRO A 214 11.36 12.67 -4.81
C PRO A 214 10.26 11.64 -5.11
N VAL A 215 9.24 12.01 -5.89
CA VAL A 215 8.15 11.10 -6.30
C VAL A 215 8.66 9.89 -7.10
N MET A 216 9.82 10.00 -7.77
CA MET A 216 10.42 8.91 -8.54
C MET A 216 11.44 8.08 -7.74
N GLN A 217 11.89 8.54 -6.57
CA GLN A 217 12.94 7.86 -5.79
C GLN A 217 12.41 6.80 -4.83
N GLU A 218 11.12 6.86 -4.47
CA GLU A 218 10.49 5.89 -3.59
C GLU A 218 9.09 5.52 -4.08
N GLU A 219 8.52 4.44 -3.52
CA GLU A 219 7.14 4.06 -3.76
C GLU A 219 6.18 5.17 -3.34
N ILE A 220 5.25 5.53 -4.22
CA ILE A 220 4.25 6.58 -3.92
C ILE A 220 3.31 6.13 -2.81
N PHE A 221 2.80 4.90 -2.87
CA PHE A 221 1.86 4.32 -1.91
C PHE A 221 0.68 5.27 -1.62
N GLY A 222 0.06 5.73 -2.70
CA GLY A 222 -1.01 6.71 -2.68
C GLY A 222 -1.63 6.93 -4.07
N PRO A 223 -2.66 7.76 -4.20
CA PRO A 223 -3.44 7.92 -5.43
C PRO A 223 -2.82 8.90 -6.44
N ILE A 224 -1.50 8.95 -6.53
CA ILE A 224 -0.75 9.76 -7.51
C ILE A 224 -0.02 8.84 -8.50
N PHE A 225 0.05 9.27 -9.77
CA PHE A 225 0.93 8.71 -10.78
C PHE A 225 2.00 9.70 -11.18
#